data_c2d455cc569da73aceb59050a1e22194
#
_entry.id   c2d455cc569da73aceb59050a1e22194
#
_cell.length_a   1.000
_cell.length_b   1.000
_cell.length_c   1.000
_cell.angle_alpha   90.00
_cell.angle_beta   90.00
_cell.angle_gamma   90.00
#
_symmetry.space_group_name_H-M   'P 1'
#
loop_
_entity.id
_entity.type
_entity.pdbx_description
1 polymer ?
#
loop_
_entity_poly.entity_id
_entity_poly.type
_entity_poly.pdbx_seq_one_letter_code
_entity_poly.pdbx_strand_id
1 'polypeptide(L)'
;MQRKHNKDIVPTAKMLRKNMTKEEKHLWYDFLRTYPVRFSRQKVLGRYIADFYCAEAKLVIELDGSGHYTEEGKQYDEERTAFLEEYGLMVIRIPNTEIHKNFRGVCEYIDHLVEQSLSQLR
;
A
#
# COMPACT_ATOMS: atom_id res chain seq x y z
N MET A 1 -11.63 18.06 -10.47
CA MET A 1 -10.68 17.20 -9.77
C MET A 1 -10.74 15.79 -10.33
N GLN A 2 -9.61 15.23 -10.66
CA GLN A 2 -9.54 13.89 -11.24
C GLN A 2 -9.78 12.84 -10.17
N ARG A 3 -10.59 11.83 -10.48
CA ARG A 3 -10.87 10.75 -9.55
C ARG A 3 -9.67 9.82 -9.44
N LYS A 4 -9.42 9.29 -8.23
CA LYS A 4 -8.38 8.31 -8.00
C LYS A 4 -8.72 6.93 -8.56
N HIS A 5 -10.01 6.66 -8.81
CA HIS A 5 -10.46 5.37 -9.34
C HIS A 5 -10.43 5.38 -10.86
N ASN A 6 -9.77 4.41 -11.46
CA ASN A 6 -9.68 4.26 -12.90
C ASN A 6 -10.28 2.92 -13.31
N LYS A 7 -11.39 2.99 -14.06
CA LYS A 7 -12.13 1.79 -14.48
C LYS A 7 -11.33 0.87 -15.39
N ASP A 8 -10.38 1.42 -16.15
CA ASP A 8 -9.60 0.64 -17.11
C ASP A 8 -8.65 -0.37 -16.46
N ILE A 9 -8.23 -0.12 -15.21
CA ILE A 9 -7.32 -1.01 -14.51
C ILE A 9 -8.01 -1.83 -13.40
N VAL A 10 -9.32 -1.69 -13.23
CA VAL A 10 -10.06 -2.49 -12.24
C VAL A 10 -9.92 -4.00 -12.49
N PRO A 11 -10.02 -4.51 -13.74
CA PRO A 11 -9.83 -5.95 -13.97
C PRO A 11 -8.43 -6.42 -13.56
N THR A 12 -7.39 -5.61 -13.78
CA THR A 12 -6.02 -5.93 -13.35
C THR A 12 -5.94 -6.01 -11.83
N ALA A 13 -6.56 -5.06 -11.12
CA ALA A 13 -6.58 -5.07 -9.66
C ALA A 13 -7.27 -6.33 -9.13
N LYS A 14 -8.39 -6.75 -9.75
CA LYS A 14 -9.07 -7.98 -9.36
C LYS A 14 -8.19 -9.21 -9.56
N MET A 15 -7.45 -9.26 -10.66
CA MET A 15 -6.52 -10.35 -10.92
C MET A 15 -5.39 -10.38 -9.88
N LEU A 16 -4.86 -9.23 -9.52
CA LEU A 16 -3.81 -9.13 -8.50
C LEU A 16 -4.30 -9.59 -7.13
N ARG A 17 -5.56 -9.29 -6.77
CA ARG A 17 -6.13 -9.78 -5.52
C ARG A 17 -6.22 -11.31 -5.48
N LYS A 18 -6.49 -11.94 -6.61
CA LYS A 18 -6.54 -13.40 -6.70
C LYS A 18 -5.16 -14.03 -6.67
N ASN A 19 -4.14 -13.29 -7.10
CA ASN A 19 -2.78 -13.79 -7.26
C ASN A 19 -1.79 -13.05 -6.36
N MET A 20 -2.19 -12.80 -5.13
CA MET A 20 -1.33 -12.12 -4.16
C MET A 20 -0.07 -12.93 -3.88
N THR A 21 1.03 -12.24 -3.67
CA THR A 21 2.27 -12.88 -3.25
C THR A 21 2.11 -13.44 -1.83
N LYS A 22 3.01 -14.32 -1.41
CA LYS A 22 2.95 -14.86 -0.05
C LYS A 22 3.14 -13.77 1.00
N GLU A 23 3.97 -12.77 0.71
CA GLU A 23 4.17 -11.63 1.61
C GLU A 23 2.91 -10.80 1.74
N GLU A 24 2.24 -10.52 0.62
CA GLU A 24 0.97 -9.80 0.63
C GLU A 24 -0.10 -10.58 1.40
N LYS A 25 -0.18 -11.90 1.18
CA LYS A 25 -1.13 -12.75 1.90
C LYS A 25 -0.87 -12.73 3.40
N HIS A 26 0.39 -12.79 3.79
CA HIS A 26 0.76 -12.78 5.22
C HIS A 26 0.30 -11.48 5.88
N LEU A 27 0.64 -10.35 5.29
CA LEU A 27 0.27 -9.05 5.85
C LEU A 27 -1.25 -8.86 5.86
N TRP A 28 -1.93 -9.28 4.79
CA TRP A 28 -3.37 -9.12 4.68
C TRP A 28 -4.14 -10.01 5.65
N TYR A 29 -3.91 -11.34 5.57
CA TYR A 29 -4.71 -12.29 6.34
C TYR A 29 -4.36 -12.32 7.82
N ASP A 30 -3.11 -12.06 8.17
CA ASP A 30 -2.66 -12.17 9.55
C ASP A 30 -2.68 -10.82 10.30
N PHE A 31 -2.95 -9.72 9.60
CA PHE A 31 -2.98 -8.42 10.26
C PHE A 31 -4.02 -7.46 9.68
N LEU A 32 -3.88 -7.04 8.42
CA LEU A 32 -4.67 -5.93 7.89
C LEU A 32 -6.15 -6.23 7.74
N ARG A 33 -6.50 -7.45 7.39
CA ARG A 33 -7.88 -7.84 7.14
C ARG A 33 -8.80 -7.57 8.33
N THR A 34 -8.30 -7.80 9.54
CA THR A 34 -9.06 -7.63 10.78
C THR A 34 -8.63 -6.43 11.60
N TYR A 35 -7.78 -5.58 11.02
CA TYR A 35 -7.35 -4.37 11.69
C TYR A 35 -8.55 -3.44 11.94
N PRO A 36 -8.63 -2.76 13.12
CA PRO A 36 -9.80 -1.96 13.47
C PRO A 36 -10.11 -0.81 12.50
N VAL A 37 -9.09 -0.24 11.85
CA VAL A 37 -9.27 0.78 10.83
C VAL A 37 -9.17 0.10 9.48
N ARG A 38 -10.15 0.32 8.63
CA ARG A 38 -10.28 -0.46 7.39
C ARG A 38 -9.14 -0.24 6.40
N PHE A 39 -8.55 -1.35 5.96
CA PHE A 39 -7.63 -1.39 4.83
C PHE A 39 -8.28 -2.08 3.64
N SER A 40 -7.93 -1.62 2.44
CA SER A 40 -8.26 -2.29 1.18
C SER A 40 -6.96 -2.84 0.59
N ARG A 41 -7.08 -3.92 -0.17
CA ARG A 41 -5.92 -4.50 -0.87
C ARG A 41 -6.06 -4.27 -2.37
N GLN A 42 -4.95 -4.09 -3.05
CA GLN A 42 -4.89 -3.88 -4.50
C GLN A 42 -5.92 -2.84 -4.93
N LYS A 43 -5.80 -1.65 -4.35
CA LYS A 43 -6.77 -0.57 -4.56
C LYS A 43 -6.33 0.32 -5.73
N VAL A 44 -7.25 0.56 -6.66
CA VAL A 44 -7.02 1.47 -7.77
C VAL A 44 -7.07 2.90 -7.27
N LEU A 45 -5.97 3.63 -7.48
CA LEU A 45 -5.84 5.05 -7.13
C LEU A 45 -5.32 5.78 -8.38
N GLY A 46 -6.25 6.40 -9.12
CA GLY A 46 -5.92 6.98 -10.42
C GLY A 46 -5.50 5.89 -11.39
N ARG A 47 -4.32 6.01 -11.96
CA ARG A 47 -3.77 5.01 -12.89
C ARG A 47 -2.85 4.00 -12.21
N TYR A 48 -2.77 4.05 -10.88
CA TYR A 48 -1.90 3.17 -10.12
C TYR A 48 -2.72 2.21 -9.28
N ILE A 49 -2.10 1.12 -8.86
CA ILE A 49 -2.71 0.15 -7.96
C ILE A 49 -1.85 0.11 -6.70
N ALA A 50 -2.45 0.46 -5.55
CA ALA A 50 -1.77 0.39 -4.27
C ALA A 50 -1.90 -1.01 -3.69
N ASP A 51 -0.82 -1.57 -3.14
CA ASP A 51 -0.89 -2.89 -2.53
C ASP A 51 -1.90 -2.90 -1.38
N PHE A 52 -1.80 -1.93 -0.48
CA PHE A 52 -2.75 -1.75 0.61
C PHE A 52 -3.03 -0.27 0.82
N TYR A 53 -4.28 0.04 1.13
CA TYR A 53 -4.72 1.43 1.27
C TYR A 53 -5.66 1.58 2.46
N CYS A 54 -5.40 2.59 3.29
CA CYS A 54 -6.28 2.99 4.38
C CYS A 54 -6.76 4.41 4.13
N ALA A 55 -8.03 4.55 3.76
CA ALA A 55 -8.59 5.86 3.43
C ALA A 55 -8.63 6.79 4.64
N GLU A 56 -9.01 6.26 5.80
CA GLU A 56 -9.12 7.08 7.01
C GLU A 56 -7.80 7.67 7.46
N ALA A 57 -6.73 6.86 7.40
CA ALA A 57 -5.39 7.31 7.79
C ALA A 57 -4.64 7.96 6.63
N LYS A 58 -5.20 7.95 5.43
CA LYS A 58 -4.55 8.45 4.22
C LYS A 58 -3.19 7.80 4.00
N LEU A 59 -3.15 6.47 4.16
CA LEU A 59 -1.91 5.70 4.16
C LEU A 59 -1.94 4.67 3.04
N VAL A 60 -0.85 4.62 2.26
CA VAL A 60 -0.61 3.59 1.25
C VAL A 60 0.59 2.78 1.71
N ILE A 61 0.44 1.45 1.71
CA ILE A 61 1.53 0.54 2.03
C ILE A 61 1.89 -0.24 0.78
N GLU A 62 3.17 -0.22 0.41
CA GLU A 62 3.71 -0.97 -0.71
C GLU A 62 4.73 -1.98 -0.20
N LEU A 63 4.58 -3.23 -0.60
CA LEU A 63 5.59 -4.25 -0.29
C LEU A 63 6.63 -4.26 -1.40
N ASP A 64 7.88 -4.21 -1.01
CA ASP A 64 8.98 -4.06 -1.94
C ASP A 64 9.78 -5.35 -2.02
N GLY A 65 9.71 -6.00 -3.17
CA GLY A 65 10.50 -7.19 -3.43
C GLY A 65 11.95 -6.84 -3.73
N SER A 66 12.80 -7.85 -3.73
CA SER A 66 14.21 -7.70 -4.04
C SER A 66 14.44 -7.59 -5.55
N GLY A 67 13.60 -6.82 -6.23
CA GLY A 67 13.68 -6.69 -7.68
C GLY A 67 14.87 -5.86 -8.13
N HIS A 68 15.22 -6.03 -9.40
CA HIS A 68 16.25 -5.22 -10.03
C HIS A 68 15.68 -3.84 -10.31
N TYR A 69 16.27 -2.83 -9.69
CA TYR A 69 15.85 -1.47 -9.93
C TYR A 69 16.59 -0.91 -11.13
N THR A 70 15.87 -0.79 -12.25
CA THR A 70 16.37 -0.04 -13.41
C THR A 70 16.11 1.44 -13.18
N GLU A 71 16.80 2.30 -13.92
CA GLU A 71 16.54 3.74 -13.86
C GLU A 71 15.09 4.05 -14.22
N GLU A 72 14.54 3.35 -15.21
CA GLU A 72 13.15 3.50 -15.61
C GLU A 72 12.20 3.09 -14.50
N GLY A 73 12.50 2.01 -13.81
CA GLY A 73 11.68 1.53 -12.69
C GLY A 73 11.70 2.49 -11.52
N LYS A 74 12.87 3.06 -11.21
CA LYS A 74 12.99 4.07 -10.15
C LYS A 74 12.20 5.32 -10.49
N GLN A 75 12.29 5.79 -11.74
CA GLN A 75 11.58 6.96 -12.19
C GLN A 75 10.06 6.72 -12.11
N TYR A 76 9.60 5.55 -12.53
CA TYR A 76 8.19 5.19 -12.42
C TYR A 76 7.71 5.22 -10.97
N ASP A 77 8.49 4.65 -10.06
CA ASP A 77 8.15 4.63 -8.63
C ASP A 77 8.10 6.03 -8.04
N GLU A 78 9.03 6.89 -8.43
CA GLU A 78 9.06 8.29 -7.97
C GLU A 78 7.84 9.05 -8.46
N GLU A 79 7.47 8.87 -9.73
CA GLU A 79 6.30 9.51 -10.30
C GLU A 79 5.02 9.04 -9.63
N ARG A 80 4.93 7.74 -9.35
CA ARG A 80 3.78 7.16 -8.66
C ARG A 80 3.66 7.71 -7.24
N THR A 81 4.75 7.75 -6.51
CA THR A 81 4.77 8.29 -5.15
C THR A 81 4.37 9.75 -5.14
N ALA A 82 4.92 10.55 -6.06
CA ALA A 82 4.58 11.97 -6.17
C ALA A 82 3.08 12.15 -6.46
N PHE A 83 2.53 11.34 -7.36
CA PHE A 83 1.11 11.40 -7.69
C PHE A 83 0.25 11.12 -6.47
N LEU A 84 0.58 10.08 -5.71
CA LEU A 84 -0.19 9.71 -4.52
C LEU A 84 -0.06 10.77 -3.42
N GLU A 85 1.12 11.34 -3.25
CA GLU A 85 1.34 12.38 -2.26
C GLU A 85 0.58 13.66 -2.57
N GLU A 86 0.31 13.96 -3.83
CA GLU A 86 -0.54 15.10 -4.21
C GLU A 86 -1.96 14.97 -3.67
N TYR A 87 -2.43 13.76 -3.45
CA TYR A 87 -3.75 13.52 -2.84
C TYR A 87 -3.68 13.52 -1.30
N GLY A 88 -2.55 13.89 -0.74
CA GLY A 88 -2.37 13.92 0.71
C GLY A 88 -2.15 12.55 1.32
N LEU A 89 -1.74 11.58 0.51
CA LEU A 89 -1.49 10.23 0.99
C LEU A 89 -0.05 10.06 1.41
N MET A 90 0.17 9.38 2.53
CA MET A 90 1.49 8.95 2.95
C MET A 90 1.78 7.60 2.32
N VAL A 91 2.90 7.47 1.63
CA VAL A 91 3.30 6.21 1.00
C VAL A 91 4.47 5.64 1.77
N ILE A 92 4.31 4.42 2.30
CA ILE A 92 5.40 3.73 2.94
C ILE A 92 5.73 2.46 2.17
N ARG A 93 7.00 2.09 2.18
CA ARG A 93 7.48 0.88 1.53
C ARG A 93 8.06 -0.04 2.60
N ILE A 94 7.64 -1.29 2.58
CA ILE A 94 8.12 -2.28 3.52
C ILE A 94 8.80 -3.38 2.71
N PRO A 95 10.10 -3.64 2.92
CA PRO A 95 10.78 -4.72 2.23
C PRO A 95 10.14 -6.07 2.56
N ASN A 96 10.04 -6.94 1.58
CA ASN A 96 9.50 -8.29 1.80
C ASN A 96 10.31 -9.03 2.86
N THR A 97 11.61 -8.75 2.96
CA THR A 97 12.46 -9.36 3.98
C THR A 97 11.98 -9.04 5.39
N GLU A 98 11.44 -7.86 5.62
CA GLU A 98 10.90 -7.50 6.93
C GLU A 98 9.63 -8.27 7.26
N ILE A 99 8.83 -8.60 6.24
CA ILE A 99 7.64 -9.44 6.43
C ILE A 99 8.05 -10.81 6.97
N HIS A 100 9.18 -11.35 6.48
CA HIS A 100 9.67 -12.66 6.92
C HIS A 100 10.42 -12.61 8.24
N LYS A 101 11.24 -11.59 8.44
CA LYS A 101 12.15 -11.54 9.59
C LYS A 101 11.59 -10.85 10.81
N ASN A 102 10.69 -9.89 10.62
CA ASN A 102 10.23 -9.01 11.69
C ASN A 102 8.78 -8.62 11.51
N PHE A 103 7.92 -9.61 11.31
CA PHE A 103 6.50 -9.36 11.05
C PHE A 103 5.85 -8.56 12.18
N ARG A 104 6.16 -8.90 13.42
CA ARG A 104 5.62 -8.17 14.57
C ARG A 104 6.01 -6.71 14.55
N GLY A 105 7.26 -6.41 14.25
CA GLY A 105 7.73 -5.04 14.14
C GLY A 105 7.05 -4.28 13.01
N VAL A 106 6.78 -4.97 11.88
CA VAL A 106 6.04 -4.38 10.77
C VAL A 106 4.62 -4.00 11.22
N CYS A 107 3.94 -4.90 11.91
CA CYS A 107 2.58 -4.64 12.41
C CYS A 107 2.55 -3.47 13.39
N GLU A 108 3.52 -3.42 14.32
CA GLU A 108 3.63 -2.33 15.27
C GLU A 108 3.90 -0.99 14.58
N TYR A 109 4.74 -1.02 13.56
CA TYR A 109 5.05 0.19 12.78
C TYR A 109 3.81 0.72 12.06
N ILE A 110 3.06 -0.17 11.40
CA ILE A 110 1.83 0.22 10.71
C ILE A 110 0.81 0.79 11.70
N ASP A 111 0.63 0.11 12.83
CA ASP A 111 -0.31 0.56 13.86
C ASP A 111 0.06 1.95 14.36
N HIS A 112 1.35 2.19 14.61
CA HIS A 112 1.84 3.49 15.04
C HIS A 112 1.55 4.59 13.99
N LEU A 113 1.80 4.29 12.71
CA LEU A 113 1.54 5.26 11.64
C LEU A 113 0.05 5.57 11.50
N VAL A 114 -0.80 4.56 11.62
CA VAL A 114 -2.26 4.76 11.54
C VAL A 114 -2.72 5.65 12.69
N GLU A 115 -2.31 5.34 13.91
CA GLU A 115 -2.69 6.14 15.08
C GLU A 115 -2.19 7.57 14.98
N GLN A 116 -0.95 7.75 14.55
CA GLN A 116 -0.38 9.08 14.39
C GLN A 116 -1.13 9.89 13.34
N SER A 117 -1.45 9.28 12.21
CA SER A 117 -2.18 9.93 11.13
C SER A 117 -3.59 10.33 11.56
N LEU A 118 -4.29 9.44 12.26
CA LEU A 118 -5.64 9.73 12.74
C LEU A 118 -5.64 10.86 13.77
N SER A 119 -4.64 10.92 14.62
CA SER A 119 -4.50 12.00 15.60
C SER A 119 -4.32 13.36 14.92
N GLN A 120 -3.56 13.39 13.83
CA GLN A 120 -3.32 14.64 13.10
C GLN A 120 -4.55 15.08 12.30
N LEU A 121 -5.41 14.15 11.90
CA LEU A 121 -6.59 14.44 11.08
C LEU A 121 -7.82 14.84 11.90
N ARG A 122 -7.76 14.71 13.20
CA ARG A 122 -8.86 15.06 14.10
C ARG A 122 -8.95 16.53 14.41
#